data_09015ba2e52ffbe1c84a900b66658606
#
_entry.id   09015ba2e52ffbe1c84a900b66658606
#
_cell.length_a   1.000
_cell.length_b   1.000
_cell.length_c   1.000
_cell.angle_alpha   90.00
_cell.angle_beta   90.00
_cell.angle_gamma   90.00
#
_symmetry.space_group_name_H-M   'P 1'
#
loop_
_entity.id
_entity.type
_entity.pdbx_description
1 polymer ?
#
loop_
_entity_poly.entity_id
_entity_poly.type
_entity_poly.pdbx_seq_one_letter_code
_entity_poly.pdbx_strand_id
1 'polypeptide(L)'
;VATTYKQKLAEVGIIFCSISEAVHTHPDLVKQYLGTVVPVGDNYYATLNSAVFTDGSFCFIPKGVKCPMDLSTYFRINTEASGQFERTLIIAEEGASVSYLEGCTAPRFDTNQLHAAVVELIALDNADIKYSTVQNWYAGDENGIGGIFNFVTKRGLAKGVNSRISWTQVETGSAITWKYPSCVLQGDNSVGEFYSVA
;
A
#
# COMPACT_ATOMS: atom_id res chain seq x y z
N VAL A 1 -12.06 9.85 2.20
CA VAL A 1 -11.75 8.72 3.11
C VAL A 1 -12.02 9.15 4.54
N ALA A 2 -12.78 8.36 5.30
CA ALA A 2 -13.00 8.60 6.73
C ALA A 2 -12.00 7.76 7.53
N THR A 3 -11.22 8.41 8.39
CA THR A 3 -10.27 7.74 9.28
C THR A 3 -10.88 7.60 10.68
N THR A 4 -11.14 6.37 11.09
CA THR A 4 -11.58 6.07 12.46
C THR A 4 -10.40 6.24 13.42
N TYR A 5 -10.66 6.71 14.63
CA TYR A 5 -9.64 6.95 15.67
C TYR A 5 -8.54 7.97 15.30
N LYS A 6 -8.77 8.83 14.32
CA LYS A 6 -7.80 9.85 13.89
C LYS A 6 -7.23 10.68 15.06
N GLN A 7 -8.11 11.11 16.00
CA GLN A 7 -7.69 11.86 17.17
C GLN A 7 -6.78 11.07 18.10
N LYS A 8 -7.12 9.80 18.39
CA LYS A 8 -6.33 8.93 19.25
C LYS A 8 -4.94 8.63 18.66
N LEU A 9 -4.85 8.49 17.34
CA LEU A 9 -3.57 8.32 16.65
C LEU A 9 -2.75 9.62 16.69
N ALA A 10 -3.40 10.78 16.52
CA ALA A 10 -2.75 12.08 16.59
C ALA A 10 -2.18 12.38 17.98
N GLU A 11 -2.77 11.89 19.07
CA GLU A 11 -2.26 12.04 20.44
C GLU A 11 -0.85 11.45 20.64
N VAL A 12 -0.50 10.43 19.84
CA VAL A 12 0.84 9.82 19.81
C VAL A 12 1.67 10.29 18.61
N GLY A 13 1.20 11.26 17.86
CA GLY A 13 1.89 11.84 16.72
C GLY A 13 1.79 11.03 15.43
N ILE A 14 0.98 9.97 15.39
CA ILE A 14 0.76 9.17 14.17
C ILE A 14 -0.12 9.95 13.21
N ILE A 15 0.32 10.03 11.95
CA ILE A 15 -0.48 10.55 10.85
C ILE A 15 -1.06 9.36 10.09
N PHE A 16 -2.38 9.26 10.02
CA PHE A 16 -3.07 8.27 9.21
C PHE A 16 -4.26 8.94 8.51
N CYS A 17 -4.15 9.12 7.21
CA CYS A 17 -5.13 9.83 6.41
C CYS A 17 -5.08 9.37 4.94
N SER A 18 -5.92 9.95 4.09
CA SER A 18 -5.77 9.76 2.65
C SER A 18 -4.52 10.46 2.12
N ILE A 19 -3.96 9.97 1.02
CA ILE A 19 -2.80 10.63 0.42
C ILE A 19 -3.15 12.01 -0.12
N SER A 20 -4.38 12.20 -0.61
CA SER A 20 -4.88 13.52 -1.03
C SER A 20 -4.95 14.52 0.13
N GLU A 21 -5.34 14.09 1.33
CA GLU A 21 -5.25 14.93 2.54
C GLU A 21 -3.79 15.21 2.90
N ALA A 22 -2.92 14.20 2.88
CA ALA A 22 -1.51 14.35 3.24
C ALA A 22 -0.76 15.34 2.34
N VAL A 23 -1.06 15.39 1.04
CA VAL A 23 -0.47 16.36 0.10
C VAL A 23 -0.71 17.80 0.55
N HIS A 24 -1.85 18.08 1.16
CA HIS A 24 -2.20 19.43 1.63
C HIS A 24 -1.75 19.71 3.07
N THR A 25 -1.83 18.72 3.96
CA THR A 25 -1.58 18.92 5.39
C THR A 25 -0.16 18.59 5.81
N HIS A 26 0.54 17.73 5.06
CA HIS A 26 1.90 17.26 5.33
C HIS A 26 2.78 17.24 4.06
N PRO A 27 2.83 18.33 3.27
CA PRO A 27 3.46 18.35 1.95
C PRO A 27 4.96 18.00 1.99
N ASP A 28 5.65 18.35 3.05
CA ASP A 28 7.09 18.08 3.17
C ASP A 28 7.39 16.59 3.34
N LEU A 29 6.59 15.88 4.16
CA LEU A 29 6.71 14.43 4.30
C LEU A 29 6.38 13.72 2.99
N VAL A 30 5.32 14.14 2.31
CA VAL A 30 4.95 13.58 1.01
C VAL A 30 6.06 13.79 -0.02
N LYS A 31 6.60 14.99 -0.14
CA LYS A 31 7.71 15.30 -1.05
C LYS A 31 8.98 14.52 -0.73
N GLN A 32 9.25 14.27 0.55
CA GLN A 32 10.44 13.55 1.00
C GLN A 32 10.41 12.07 0.64
N TYR A 33 9.23 11.43 0.68
CA TYR A 33 9.13 9.97 0.63
C TYR A 33 8.41 9.42 -0.59
N LEU A 34 7.41 10.12 -1.13
CA LEU A 34 6.59 9.61 -2.24
C LEU A 34 7.45 9.41 -3.51
N GLY A 35 7.34 8.22 -4.10
CA GLY A 35 8.08 7.90 -5.33
C GLY A 35 9.55 7.58 -5.13
N THR A 36 10.02 7.48 -3.87
CA THR A 36 11.43 7.17 -3.57
C THR A 36 11.73 5.68 -3.57
N VAL A 37 10.71 4.83 -3.38
CA VAL A 37 10.84 3.36 -3.39
C VAL A 37 10.30 2.76 -4.68
N VAL A 38 9.20 3.31 -5.19
CA VAL A 38 8.68 3.01 -6.52
C VAL A 38 8.79 4.26 -7.39
N PRO A 39 9.91 4.45 -8.10
CA PRO A 39 10.08 5.60 -8.98
C PRO A 39 9.11 5.55 -10.15
N VAL A 40 8.84 6.70 -10.77
CA VAL A 40 7.92 6.81 -11.92
C VAL A 40 8.24 5.82 -13.03
N GLY A 41 9.51 5.56 -13.29
CA GLY A 41 9.97 4.67 -14.36
C GLY A 41 10.15 3.19 -13.95
N ASP A 42 9.62 2.74 -12.79
CA ASP A 42 9.81 1.37 -12.31
C ASP A 42 9.28 0.32 -13.31
N ASN A 43 8.04 0.49 -13.74
CA ASN A 43 7.41 -0.33 -14.78
C ASN A 43 6.21 0.44 -15.38
N TYR A 44 5.63 -0.11 -16.46
CA TYR A 44 4.53 0.52 -17.18
C TYR A 44 3.35 0.91 -16.29
N TYR A 45 2.90 0.01 -15.41
CA TYR A 45 1.73 0.27 -14.54
C TYR A 45 2.05 1.22 -13.37
N ALA A 46 3.28 1.19 -12.86
CA ALA A 46 3.74 2.18 -11.87
C ALA A 46 3.85 3.58 -12.51
N THR A 47 4.29 3.68 -13.76
CA THR A 47 4.29 4.93 -14.54
C THR A 47 2.86 5.44 -14.70
N LEU A 48 1.95 4.57 -15.13
CA LEU A 48 0.55 4.93 -15.32
C LEU A 48 -0.09 5.36 -13.99
N ASN A 49 0.12 4.59 -12.91
CA ASN A 49 -0.35 4.97 -11.58
C ASN A 49 0.18 6.36 -11.20
N SER A 50 1.48 6.62 -11.38
CA SER A 50 2.10 7.91 -11.04
C SER A 50 1.49 9.08 -11.79
N ALA A 51 0.98 8.86 -12.99
CA ALA A 51 0.36 9.90 -13.82
C ALA A 51 -1.11 10.20 -13.42
N VAL A 52 -1.84 9.20 -12.89
CA VAL A 52 -3.29 9.31 -12.78
C VAL A 52 -3.85 8.95 -11.39
N PHE A 53 -3.02 8.54 -10.41
CA PHE A 53 -3.55 8.28 -9.06
C PHE A 53 -4.13 9.56 -8.46
N THR A 54 -5.25 9.42 -7.76
CA THR A 54 -5.96 10.55 -7.14
C THR A 54 -6.07 10.41 -5.64
N ASP A 55 -5.98 9.21 -5.13
CA ASP A 55 -6.06 8.94 -3.69
C ASP A 55 -5.31 7.63 -3.32
N GLY A 56 -5.33 7.31 -2.04
CA GLY A 56 -4.70 6.16 -1.42
C GLY A 56 -4.49 6.39 0.07
N SER A 57 -3.60 5.65 0.67
CA SER A 57 -3.32 5.75 2.11
C SER A 57 -1.97 6.38 2.38
N PHE A 58 -1.93 7.28 3.36
CA PHE A 58 -0.72 7.84 3.94
C PHE A 58 -0.65 7.49 5.41
N CYS A 59 0.44 6.84 5.82
CA CYS A 59 0.70 6.47 7.21
C CYS A 59 2.13 6.84 7.60
N PHE A 60 2.26 7.66 8.64
CA PHE A 60 3.55 8.06 9.19
C PHE A 60 3.56 7.76 10.69
N ILE A 61 4.53 6.95 11.11
CA ILE A 61 4.75 6.58 12.51
C ILE A 61 6.02 7.27 12.98
N PRO A 62 5.93 8.23 13.91
CA PRO A 62 7.09 9.00 14.36
C PRO A 62 8.06 8.14 15.19
N LYS A 63 9.28 8.66 15.33
CA LYS A 63 10.39 8.02 16.05
C LYS A 63 9.97 7.47 17.41
N GLY A 64 10.29 6.20 17.65
CA GLY A 64 10.07 5.50 18.92
C GLY A 64 8.62 5.10 19.20
N VAL A 65 7.67 5.49 18.37
CA VAL A 65 6.24 5.21 18.58
C VAL A 65 5.89 3.80 18.13
N LYS A 66 5.27 3.04 19.03
CA LYS A 66 4.61 1.78 18.70
C LYS A 66 3.14 2.06 18.45
N CYS A 67 2.66 1.78 17.25
CA CYS A 67 1.25 2.03 16.94
C CYS A 67 0.35 1.26 17.92
N PRO A 68 -0.57 1.94 18.63
CA PRO A 68 -1.33 1.32 19.72
C PRO A 68 -2.44 0.37 19.23
N MET A 69 -2.64 0.27 17.92
CA MET A 69 -3.67 -0.57 17.32
C MET A 69 -3.27 -0.98 15.90
N ASP A 70 -3.87 -2.07 15.42
CA ASP A 70 -3.76 -2.42 14.01
C ASP A 70 -4.52 -1.40 13.16
N LEU A 71 -3.89 -0.92 12.09
CA LEU A 71 -4.50 -0.01 11.13
C LEU A 71 -5.05 -0.80 9.95
N SER A 72 -6.12 -0.31 9.34
CA SER A 72 -6.65 -0.92 8.13
C SER A 72 -7.25 0.08 7.17
N THR A 73 -7.08 -0.17 5.88
CA THR A 73 -7.77 0.53 4.80
C THR A 73 -8.49 -0.47 3.91
N TYR A 74 -9.65 -0.09 3.45
CA TYR A 74 -10.45 -0.89 2.55
C TYR A 74 -10.76 -0.10 1.29
N PHE A 75 -10.29 -0.60 0.15
CA PHE A 75 -10.56 -0.04 -1.17
C PHE A 75 -11.61 -0.86 -1.91
N ARG A 76 -12.55 -0.19 -2.53
CA ARG A 76 -13.59 -0.83 -3.33
C ARG A 76 -13.82 -0.10 -4.64
N ILE A 77 -13.73 -0.81 -5.74
CA ILE A 77 -14.12 -0.31 -7.06
C ILE A 77 -15.64 -0.41 -7.15
N ASN A 78 -16.33 0.73 -7.25
CA ASN A 78 -17.80 0.75 -7.27
C ASN A 78 -18.40 1.15 -8.62
N THR A 79 -17.58 1.56 -9.59
CA THR A 79 -18.02 2.07 -10.89
C THR A 79 -17.67 1.07 -11.98
N GLU A 80 -18.65 0.73 -12.80
CA GLU A 80 -18.48 -0.10 -13.99
C GLU A 80 -17.56 0.58 -15.02
N ALA A 81 -16.86 -0.23 -15.82
CA ALA A 81 -15.94 0.22 -16.88
C ALA A 81 -14.91 1.27 -16.40
N SER A 82 -14.42 1.11 -15.17
CA SER A 82 -13.47 2.04 -14.54
C SER A 82 -12.15 1.39 -14.21
N GLY A 83 -11.13 2.23 -13.97
CA GLY A 83 -9.87 1.84 -13.37
C GLY A 83 -9.72 2.44 -11.98
N GLN A 84 -9.10 1.71 -11.06
CA GLN A 84 -8.69 2.21 -9.76
C GLN A 84 -7.17 2.30 -9.70
N PHE A 85 -6.69 3.50 -9.40
CA PHE A 85 -5.28 3.83 -9.31
C PHE A 85 -5.03 4.43 -7.92
N GLU A 86 -4.66 3.60 -6.97
CA GLU A 86 -4.35 4.03 -5.62
C GLU A 86 -2.85 3.99 -5.33
N ARG A 87 -2.42 4.80 -4.38
CA ARG A 87 -1.04 4.82 -3.93
C ARG A 87 -0.97 4.85 -2.41
N THR A 88 -0.41 3.81 -1.83
CA THR A 88 -0.21 3.69 -0.38
C THR A 88 1.24 3.98 -0.05
N LEU A 89 1.46 4.87 0.94
CA LEU A 89 2.78 5.21 1.47
C LEU A 89 2.80 5.05 2.97
N ILE A 90 3.64 4.16 3.48
CA ILE A 90 3.81 3.88 4.92
C ILE A 90 5.26 4.13 5.31
N ILE A 91 5.48 5.00 6.28
CA ILE A 91 6.79 5.35 6.82
C ILE A 91 6.81 5.02 8.31
N ALA A 92 7.76 4.21 8.74
CA ALA A 92 8.07 3.98 10.14
C ALA A 92 9.45 4.55 10.45
N GLU A 93 9.50 5.59 11.30
CA GLU A 93 10.75 6.20 11.71
C GLU A 93 11.54 5.33 12.70
N GLU A 94 12.72 5.77 13.09
CA GLU A 94 13.62 5.05 13.99
C GLU A 94 12.89 4.51 15.22
N GLY A 95 12.98 3.19 15.43
CA GLY A 95 12.36 2.49 16.55
C GLY A 95 10.83 2.42 16.50
N ALA A 96 10.18 2.88 15.44
CA ALA A 96 8.73 2.84 15.29
C ALA A 96 8.22 1.45 14.91
N SER A 97 6.95 1.16 15.16
CA SER A 97 6.32 -0.06 14.65
C SER A 97 4.85 0.12 14.32
N VAL A 98 4.41 -0.58 13.28
CA VAL A 98 3.02 -0.57 12.80
C VAL A 98 2.63 -1.91 12.22
N SER A 99 1.38 -2.29 12.44
CA SER A 99 0.68 -3.38 11.74
C SER A 99 -0.43 -2.75 10.89
N TYR A 100 -0.42 -3.05 9.58
CA TYR A 100 -1.32 -2.46 8.61
C TYR A 100 -1.92 -3.52 7.71
N LEU A 101 -3.24 -3.48 7.56
CA LEU A 101 -4.00 -4.37 6.69
C LEU A 101 -4.66 -3.57 5.56
N GLU A 102 -4.44 -3.99 4.33
CA GLU A 102 -5.11 -3.43 3.15
C GLU A 102 -6.05 -4.46 2.54
N GLY A 103 -7.32 -4.10 2.44
CA GLY A 103 -8.35 -4.90 1.78
C GLY A 103 -8.78 -4.26 0.46
N CYS A 104 -8.87 -5.06 -0.62
CA CYS A 104 -9.35 -4.58 -1.90
C CYS A 104 -10.37 -5.54 -2.48
N THR A 105 -11.50 -5.00 -2.96
CA THR A 105 -12.53 -5.77 -3.67
C THR A 105 -13.22 -4.96 -4.75
N ALA A 106 -13.90 -5.65 -5.66
CA ALA A 106 -14.81 -5.05 -6.64
C ALA A 106 -16.10 -5.87 -6.74
N PRO A 107 -17.25 -5.25 -7.03
CA PRO A 107 -18.44 -5.99 -7.47
C PRO A 107 -18.20 -6.66 -8.81
N ARG A 108 -19.10 -7.57 -9.17
CA ARG A 108 -19.10 -8.22 -10.49
C ARG A 108 -19.82 -7.32 -11.48
N PHE A 109 -19.18 -7.07 -12.61
CA PHE A 109 -19.75 -6.37 -13.76
C PHE A 109 -19.54 -7.19 -15.02
N ASP A 110 -20.27 -6.86 -16.08
CA ASP A 110 -20.15 -7.49 -17.40
C ASP A 110 -19.01 -6.90 -18.23
N THR A 111 -18.20 -6.02 -17.65
CA THR A 111 -17.05 -5.39 -18.26
C THR A 111 -15.80 -5.60 -17.42
N ASN A 112 -14.66 -5.75 -18.08
CA ASN A 112 -13.38 -5.83 -17.37
C ASN A 112 -13.05 -4.50 -16.69
N GLN A 113 -12.41 -4.59 -15.53
CA GLN A 113 -11.95 -3.45 -14.77
C GLN A 113 -10.46 -3.56 -14.49
N LEU A 114 -9.79 -2.42 -14.39
CA LEU A 114 -8.37 -2.33 -14.08
C LEU A 114 -8.17 -1.88 -12.63
N HIS A 115 -7.40 -2.65 -11.88
CA HIS A 115 -6.82 -2.24 -10.62
C HIS A 115 -5.30 -2.12 -10.78
N ALA A 116 -4.78 -0.91 -10.67
CA ALA A 116 -3.34 -0.65 -10.78
C ALA A 116 -2.86 0.17 -9.58
N ALA A 117 -2.41 -0.53 -8.55
CA ALA A 117 -1.99 0.06 -7.29
C ALA A 117 -0.47 0.13 -7.15
N VAL A 118 0.00 1.10 -6.36
CA VAL A 118 1.39 1.20 -5.93
C VAL A 118 1.45 1.28 -4.42
N VAL A 119 2.31 0.47 -3.80
CA VAL A 119 2.57 0.49 -2.36
C VAL A 119 4.05 0.70 -2.10
N GLU A 120 4.35 1.69 -1.27
CA GLU A 120 5.70 2.03 -0.82
C GLU A 120 5.78 1.92 0.71
N LEU A 121 6.68 1.08 1.21
CA LEU A 121 6.95 0.93 2.64
C LEU A 121 8.38 1.35 2.94
N ILE A 122 8.59 2.18 3.97
CA ILE A 122 9.92 2.66 4.36
C ILE A 122 10.11 2.43 5.85
N ALA A 123 11.07 1.58 6.22
CA ALA A 123 11.45 1.30 7.59
C ALA A 123 12.84 1.88 7.88
N LEU A 124 12.93 2.82 8.83
CA LEU A 124 14.19 3.40 9.29
C LEU A 124 14.82 2.55 10.41
N ASP A 125 15.86 3.03 11.08
CA ASP A 125 16.62 2.26 12.07
C ASP A 125 15.74 1.63 13.14
N ASN A 126 15.88 0.32 13.36
CA ASN A 126 15.12 -0.47 14.34
C ASN A 126 13.58 -0.38 14.16
N ALA A 127 13.10 0.03 13.00
CA ALA A 127 11.66 0.09 12.72
C ALA A 127 11.13 -1.27 12.26
N ASP A 128 9.85 -1.53 12.56
CA ASP A 128 9.16 -2.77 12.21
C ASP A 128 7.82 -2.46 11.53
N ILE A 129 7.67 -2.84 10.26
CA ILE A 129 6.43 -2.73 9.51
C ILE A 129 5.89 -4.13 9.22
N LYS A 130 4.70 -4.43 9.73
CA LYS A 130 3.89 -5.59 9.32
C LYS A 130 2.82 -5.11 8.34
N TYR A 131 2.97 -5.48 7.08
CA TYR A 131 1.99 -5.13 6.04
C TYR A 131 1.28 -6.38 5.56
N SER A 132 -0.03 -6.37 5.68
CA SER A 132 -0.88 -7.46 5.19
C SER A 132 -1.84 -6.96 4.12
N THR A 133 -2.13 -7.77 3.13
CA THR A 133 -3.15 -7.46 2.12
C THR A 133 -4.03 -8.66 1.85
N VAL A 134 -5.33 -8.40 1.75
CA VAL A 134 -6.33 -9.38 1.34
C VAL A 134 -7.06 -8.82 0.13
N GLN A 135 -6.92 -9.49 -0.99
CA GLN A 135 -7.57 -9.12 -2.24
C GLN A 135 -8.44 -10.27 -2.71
N ASN A 136 -9.72 -9.98 -2.92
CA ASN A 136 -10.68 -10.93 -3.43
C ASN A 136 -11.36 -10.34 -4.67
N TRP A 137 -10.99 -10.85 -5.81
CA TRP A 137 -11.42 -10.35 -7.10
C TRP A 137 -12.35 -11.33 -7.83
N TYR A 138 -12.99 -10.85 -8.86
CA TYR A 138 -13.76 -11.65 -9.79
C TYR A 138 -12.91 -12.00 -11.01
N ALA A 139 -12.84 -13.29 -11.34
CA ALA A 139 -12.02 -13.79 -12.46
C ALA A 139 -12.66 -13.55 -13.84
N GLY A 140 -13.93 -13.23 -13.89
CA GLY A 140 -14.74 -13.24 -15.12
C GLY A 140 -15.71 -14.42 -15.16
N ASP A 141 -16.63 -14.38 -16.10
CA ASP A 141 -17.54 -15.50 -16.37
C ASP A 141 -16.82 -16.63 -17.15
N GLU A 142 -17.56 -17.65 -17.55
CA GLU A 142 -17.04 -18.79 -18.34
C GLU A 142 -16.50 -18.38 -19.73
N ASN A 143 -16.87 -17.19 -20.23
CA ASN A 143 -16.37 -16.60 -21.47
C ASN A 143 -15.23 -15.60 -21.23
N GLY A 144 -14.79 -15.42 -19.98
CA GLY A 144 -13.74 -14.46 -19.60
C GLY A 144 -14.19 -13.00 -19.55
N ILE A 145 -15.51 -12.76 -19.43
CA ILE A 145 -16.06 -11.40 -19.41
C ILE A 145 -16.20 -10.91 -17.96
N GLY A 146 -15.95 -9.62 -17.71
CA GLY A 146 -16.19 -8.92 -16.46
C GLY A 146 -15.13 -9.14 -15.37
N GLY A 147 -14.02 -9.78 -15.68
CA GLY A 147 -12.94 -10.05 -14.73
C GLY A 147 -12.07 -8.82 -14.44
N ILE A 148 -11.41 -8.85 -13.29
CA ILE A 148 -10.50 -7.79 -12.86
C ILE A 148 -9.08 -8.05 -13.39
N PHE A 149 -8.47 -7.03 -14.00
CA PHE A 149 -7.05 -6.98 -14.28
C PHE A 149 -6.33 -6.33 -13.11
N ASN A 150 -5.55 -7.11 -12.37
CA ASN A 150 -4.95 -6.71 -11.10
C ASN A 150 -3.44 -6.54 -11.25
N PHE A 151 -2.99 -5.31 -11.50
CA PHE A 151 -1.59 -4.96 -11.73
C PHE A 151 -1.07 -4.11 -10.58
N VAL A 152 -0.26 -4.70 -9.70
CA VAL A 152 0.17 -4.05 -8.45
C VAL A 152 1.68 -4.09 -8.31
N THR A 153 2.26 -2.92 -8.07
CA THR A 153 3.67 -2.75 -7.75
C THR A 153 3.82 -2.44 -6.27
N LYS A 154 4.46 -3.32 -5.53
CA LYS A 154 4.67 -3.17 -4.09
C LYS A 154 6.15 -3.25 -3.78
N ARG A 155 6.69 -2.22 -3.12
CA ARG A 155 8.11 -2.17 -2.73
C ARG A 155 8.25 -1.78 -1.27
N GLY A 156 9.07 -2.55 -0.56
CA GLY A 156 9.56 -2.20 0.75
C GLY A 156 11.01 -1.75 0.68
N LEU A 157 11.37 -0.74 1.46
CA LEU A 157 12.74 -0.32 1.69
C LEU A 157 13.05 -0.45 3.19
N ALA A 158 13.73 -1.54 3.55
CA ALA A 158 14.32 -1.71 4.87
C ALA A 158 15.63 -0.91 4.91
N LYS A 159 15.49 0.40 5.09
CA LYS A 159 16.54 1.40 4.93
C LYS A 159 17.47 1.47 6.14
N GLY A 160 16.91 1.31 7.32
CA GLY A 160 17.65 1.47 8.57
C GLY A 160 18.33 0.20 9.06
N VAL A 161 19.31 0.37 9.94
CA VAL A 161 19.96 -0.73 10.66
C VAL A 161 18.92 -1.50 11.50
N ASN A 162 18.95 -2.84 11.47
CA ASN A 162 18.02 -3.73 12.15
C ASN A 162 16.53 -3.47 11.79
N SER A 163 16.25 -2.80 10.69
CA SER A 163 14.87 -2.56 10.26
C SER A 163 14.23 -3.84 9.73
N ARG A 164 12.91 -3.96 9.85
CA ARG A 164 12.16 -5.13 9.42
C ARG A 164 10.91 -4.76 8.65
N ILE A 165 10.67 -5.46 7.56
CA ILE A 165 9.40 -5.43 6.82
C ILE A 165 8.91 -6.86 6.67
N SER A 166 7.78 -7.19 7.34
CA SER A 166 7.09 -8.47 7.19
C SER A 166 5.87 -8.26 6.30
N TRP A 167 5.79 -9.06 5.25
CA TRP A 167 4.77 -8.93 4.22
C TRP A 167 3.93 -10.19 4.13
N THR A 168 2.62 -10.07 4.30
CA THR A 168 1.67 -11.17 4.10
C THR A 168 0.63 -10.76 3.07
N GLN A 169 0.45 -11.56 2.04
CA GLN A 169 -0.60 -11.33 1.06
C GLN A 169 -1.43 -12.58 0.79
N VAL A 170 -2.73 -12.39 0.72
CA VAL A 170 -3.70 -13.39 0.29
C VAL A 170 -4.49 -12.80 -0.87
N GLU A 171 -4.47 -13.48 -2.00
CA GLU A 171 -5.08 -12.99 -3.23
C GLU A 171 -5.82 -14.10 -3.93
N THR A 172 -7.07 -13.83 -4.25
CA THR A 172 -7.94 -14.80 -4.91
C THR A 172 -8.67 -14.15 -6.07
N GLY A 173 -8.96 -14.94 -7.09
CA GLY A 173 -9.69 -14.49 -8.27
C GLY A 173 -8.82 -13.64 -9.21
N SER A 174 -9.41 -12.64 -9.83
CA SER A 174 -8.92 -11.85 -10.96
C SER A 174 -8.79 -12.63 -12.28
N ALA A 175 -9.03 -11.93 -13.39
CA ALA A 175 -8.81 -12.47 -14.72
C ALA A 175 -7.31 -12.57 -15.05
N ILE A 176 -6.56 -11.55 -14.65
CA ILE A 176 -5.10 -11.51 -14.77
C ILE A 176 -4.55 -10.84 -13.52
N THR A 177 -3.60 -11.49 -12.87
CA THR A 177 -2.81 -10.89 -11.80
C THR A 177 -1.36 -10.73 -12.24
N TRP A 178 -0.86 -9.50 -12.13
CA TRP A 178 0.56 -9.20 -12.29
C TRP A 178 1.03 -8.38 -11.09
N LYS A 179 1.86 -8.99 -10.26
CA LYS A 179 2.38 -8.38 -9.04
C LYS A 179 3.88 -8.37 -9.00
N TYR A 180 4.41 -7.24 -8.55
CA TYR A 180 5.82 -7.01 -8.35
C TYR A 180 6.12 -6.64 -6.88
N PRO A 181 5.98 -7.59 -5.94
CA PRO A 181 6.43 -7.34 -4.58
C PRO A 181 7.95 -7.49 -4.49
N SER A 182 8.60 -6.58 -3.78
CA SER A 182 10.01 -6.72 -3.41
C SER A 182 10.34 -5.95 -2.14
N CYS A 183 11.41 -6.36 -1.47
CA CYS A 183 11.98 -5.64 -0.34
C CYS A 183 13.47 -5.38 -0.61
N VAL A 184 13.86 -4.12 -0.61
CA VAL A 184 15.25 -3.69 -0.71
C VAL A 184 15.82 -3.66 0.70
N LEU A 185 16.82 -4.49 0.97
CA LEU A 185 17.53 -4.56 2.24
C LEU A 185 18.78 -3.65 2.16
N GLN A 186 18.71 -2.48 2.75
CA GLN A 186 19.75 -1.46 2.68
C GLN A 186 20.53 -1.32 3.97
N GLY A 187 19.84 -1.35 5.12
CA GLY A 187 20.48 -1.24 6.42
C GLY A 187 21.14 -2.54 6.87
N ASP A 188 22.22 -2.47 7.64
CA ASP A 188 22.85 -3.62 8.25
C ASP A 188 21.83 -4.39 9.12
N ASN A 189 21.85 -5.73 9.02
CA ASN A 189 20.91 -6.63 9.71
C ASN A 189 19.44 -6.37 9.41
N SER A 190 19.12 -5.67 8.31
CA SER A 190 17.72 -5.48 7.90
C SER A 190 17.11 -6.81 7.43
N VAL A 191 15.80 -6.96 7.66
CA VAL A 191 15.06 -8.20 7.40
C VAL A 191 13.84 -7.91 6.53
N GLY A 192 13.69 -8.67 5.45
CA GLY A 192 12.48 -8.72 4.64
C GLY A 192 11.88 -10.12 4.68
N GLU A 193 10.63 -10.23 5.11
CA GLU A 193 9.88 -11.50 5.11
C GLU A 193 8.71 -11.38 4.15
N PHE A 194 8.46 -12.44 3.39
CA PHE A 194 7.40 -12.42 2.40
C PHE A 194 6.63 -13.75 2.40
N TYR A 195 5.32 -13.66 2.67
CA TYR A 195 4.38 -14.77 2.64
C TYR A 195 3.26 -14.46 1.65
N SER A 196 3.06 -15.33 0.68
CA SER A 196 2.04 -15.15 -0.37
C SER A 196 1.21 -16.41 -0.54
N VAL A 197 -0.11 -16.21 -0.60
CA VAL A 197 -1.09 -17.21 -1.01
C VAL A 197 -1.88 -16.61 -2.17
N ALA A 198 -1.90 -17.34 -3.31
CA ALA A 198 -2.59 -16.95 -4.53
C ALA A 198 -3.32 -18.16 -5.16
#